data_960bee800cd26cc7b6154a8771a202d9
#
_entry.id   960bee800cd26cc7b6154a8771a202d9
#
_cell.length_a   1.000
_cell.length_b   1.000
_cell.length_c   1.000
_cell.angle_alpha   90.00
_cell.angle_beta   90.00
_cell.angle_gamma   90.00
#
_symmetry.space_group_name_H-M   'P 1'
#
loop_
_entity.id
_entity.type
_entity.pdbx_description
1 polymer ?
#
loop_
_entity_poly.entity_id
_entity_poly.type
_entity_poly.pdbx_seq_one_letter_code
_entity_poly.pdbx_strand_id
1 'polypeptide(L)'
;SKYNLVPLGMSLKMCLLNKDVVEKNFDKEFDKFKVKKSSKKFLLNKEQEESLAYIRNIGNNYNVTVLEGVTGSGKTLVYFKRIKDFIDRGFQALILLPEIALTNQFNERFKEFFGSESAVWHSGTSKKNKSIIWKGIKDGKIPIVIGARSSLFLPFKNLGIIIVDEEHDASYKQDEGISYNARDMAITRASIENIPINL
;
A
#
# COMPACT_ATOMS: atom_id res chain seq x y z
N SER A 1 15.83 -16.05 0.76
CA SER A 1 16.20 -16.80 -0.46
C SER A 1 15.83 -18.29 -0.44
N LYS A 2 15.15 -18.78 0.63
CA LYS A 2 14.80 -20.22 0.75
C LYS A 2 13.84 -20.69 -0.35
N TYR A 3 13.16 -19.75 -1.04
CA TYR A 3 12.14 -20.03 -2.07
C TYR A 3 12.44 -19.40 -3.44
N ASN A 4 13.50 -18.61 -3.55
CA ASN A 4 13.93 -18.03 -4.82
C ASN A 4 15.36 -18.44 -5.10
N LEU A 5 15.62 -19.06 -6.24
CA LEU A 5 16.95 -19.39 -6.76
C LEU A 5 17.76 -18.13 -7.13
N VAL A 6 17.65 -17.07 -6.34
CA VAL A 6 18.25 -15.76 -6.60
C VAL A 6 19.30 -15.48 -5.52
N PRO A 7 20.48 -14.95 -5.89
CA PRO A 7 21.50 -14.57 -4.91
C PRO A 7 20.95 -13.61 -3.85
N LEU A 8 21.28 -13.85 -2.59
CA LEU A 8 20.83 -13.05 -1.45
C LEU A 8 21.06 -11.54 -1.64
N GLY A 9 22.19 -11.17 -2.28
CA GLY A 9 22.51 -9.77 -2.57
C GLY A 9 21.54 -9.08 -3.53
N MET A 10 20.93 -9.82 -4.46
CA MET A 10 19.90 -9.25 -5.35
C MET A 10 18.59 -9.04 -4.59
N SER A 11 18.18 -9.99 -3.74
CA SER A 11 17.00 -9.84 -2.88
C SER A 11 17.17 -8.68 -1.90
N LEU A 12 18.34 -8.50 -1.32
CA LEU A 12 18.65 -7.38 -0.42
C LEU A 12 18.58 -6.01 -1.12
N LYS A 13 19.03 -5.90 -2.39
CA LYS A 13 18.93 -4.66 -3.16
C LYS A 13 17.48 -4.17 -3.34
N MET A 14 16.51 -5.05 -3.34
CA MET A 14 15.09 -4.68 -3.42
C MET A 14 14.57 -4.03 -2.13
N CYS A 15 15.19 -4.36 -0.98
CA CYS A 15 14.72 -3.95 0.35
C CYS A 15 15.53 -2.80 0.94
N LEU A 16 16.78 -2.59 0.50
CA LEU A 16 17.71 -1.66 1.14
C LEU A 16 17.95 -0.41 0.30
N LEU A 17 17.81 0.74 0.94
CA LEU A 17 18.40 1.99 0.49
C LEU A 17 19.79 2.17 1.16
N ASN A 18 20.60 3.12 0.62
CA ASN A 18 21.93 3.45 1.14
C ASN A 18 21.90 3.72 2.66
N LYS A 19 22.98 3.36 3.36
CA LYS A 19 23.17 3.58 4.81
C LYS A 19 22.92 5.03 5.23
N ASP A 20 23.30 6.00 4.40
CA ASP A 20 23.13 7.44 4.64
C ASP A 20 21.68 7.89 4.87
N VAL A 21 20.68 7.08 4.45
CA VAL A 21 19.26 7.39 4.63
C VAL A 21 18.82 7.17 6.07
N VAL A 22 19.45 6.23 6.77
CA VAL A 22 19.06 5.84 8.15
C VAL A 22 19.35 6.99 9.13
N GLU A 23 20.39 7.79 8.89
CA GLU A 23 20.86 8.85 9.79
C GLU A 23 20.20 10.21 9.53
N LYS A 24 19.53 10.39 8.39
CA LYS A 24 18.87 11.66 8.05
C LYS A 24 17.59 11.88 8.82
N ASN A 25 17.39 13.10 9.32
CA ASN A 25 16.13 13.53 9.92
C ASN A 25 15.22 14.12 8.85
N PHE A 26 13.99 13.60 8.78
CA PHE A 26 12.92 14.02 7.85
C PHE A 26 11.62 14.36 8.60
N ASP A 27 11.67 14.72 9.88
CA ASP A 27 10.46 14.88 10.71
C ASP A 27 9.48 15.90 10.13
N LYS A 28 9.98 17.00 9.57
CA LYS A 28 9.13 18.02 8.92
C LYS A 28 8.46 17.52 7.64
N GLU A 29 9.15 16.67 6.89
CA GLU A 29 8.64 16.09 5.64
C GLU A 29 7.53 15.07 5.88
N PHE A 30 7.48 14.45 7.07
CA PHE A 30 6.46 13.46 7.39
C PHE A 30 5.08 14.07 7.68
N ASP A 31 5.01 15.33 8.08
CA ASP A 31 3.76 16.00 8.45
C ASP A 31 2.72 16.03 7.32
N LYS A 32 3.16 16.11 6.08
CA LYS A 32 2.27 16.11 4.92
C LYS A 32 1.57 14.77 4.68
N PHE A 33 2.13 13.67 5.19
CA PHE A 33 1.57 12.31 5.06
C PHE A 33 0.67 11.92 6.23
N LYS A 34 0.59 12.72 7.29
CA LYS A 34 -0.28 12.44 8.44
C LYS A 34 -1.73 12.51 8.03
N VAL A 35 -2.46 11.43 8.23
CA VAL A 35 -3.90 11.38 7.99
C VAL A 35 -4.62 12.37 8.89
N LYS A 36 -5.46 13.21 8.29
CA LYS A 36 -6.25 14.22 8.96
C LYS A 36 -7.74 13.94 8.78
N LYS A 37 -8.56 14.51 9.63
CA LYS A 37 -10.01 14.39 9.48
C LYS A 37 -10.42 15.13 8.19
N SER A 38 -11.03 14.41 7.25
CA SER A 38 -11.59 15.03 6.05
C SER A 38 -12.78 15.91 6.42
N SER A 39 -12.89 17.06 5.75
CA SER A 39 -14.08 17.91 5.84
C SER A 39 -15.26 17.37 5.02
N LYS A 40 -14.99 16.51 4.03
CA LYS A 40 -16.04 15.88 3.21
C LYS A 40 -16.58 14.62 3.88
N LYS A 41 -17.90 14.46 3.83
CA LYS A 41 -18.54 13.19 4.19
C LYS A 41 -18.59 12.30 2.95
N PHE A 42 -17.98 11.13 3.04
CA PHE A 42 -18.02 10.10 2.01
C PHE A 42 -19.06 9.06 2.39
N LEU A 43 -20.23 9.14 1.74
CA LEU A 43 -21.32 8.20 1.95
C LEU A 43 -21.13 7.01 1.02
N LEU A 44 -21.29 5.81 1.55
CA LEU A 44 -21.37 4.58 0.79
C LEU A 44 -22.80 4.38 0.32
N ASN A 45 -22.99 3.77 -0.83
CA ASN A 45 -24.27 3.22 -1.21
C ASN A 45 -24.51 1.87 -0.48
N LYS A 46 -25.69 1.29 -0.62
CA LYS A 46 -26.07 0.07 0.09
C LYS A 46 -25.14 -1.10 -0.20
N GLU A 47 -24.79 -1.33 -1.47
CA GLU A 47 -23.90 -2.43 -1.88
C GLU A 47 -22.47 -2.27 -1.32
N GLN A 48 -21.97 -1.04 -1.30
CA GLN A 48 -20.67 -0.70 -0.73
C GLN A 48 -20.67 -0.87 0.80
N GLU A 49 -21.76 -0.52 1.48
CA GLU A 49 -21.92 -0.74 2.93
C GLU A 49 -21.94 -2.22 3.26
N GLU A 50 -22.69 -3.02 2.51
CA GLU A 50 -22.75 -4.48 2.67
C GLU A 50 -21.38 -5.12 2.44
N SER A 51 -20.68 -4.73 1.37
CA SER A 51 -19.34 -5.19 1.06
C SER A 51 -18.34 -4.84 2.17
N LEU A 52 -18.37 -3.60 2.66
CA LEU A 52 -17.50 -3.17 3.75
C LEU A 52 -17.80 -3.92 5.06
N ALA A 53 -19.08 -4.13 5.38
CA ALA A 53 -19.50 -4.89 6.55
C ALA A 53 -19.02 -6.35 6.47
N TYR A 54 -19.15 -6.97 5.30
CA TYR A 54 -18.65 -8.33 5.06
C TYR A 54 -17.14 -8.44 5.31
N ILE A 55 -16.34 -7.55 4.70
CA ILE A 55 -14.87 -7.53 4.87
C ILE A 55 -14.48 -7.31 6.34
N ARG A 56 -15.22 -6.46 7.08
CA ARG A 56 -14.97 -6.23 8.50
C ARG A 56 -15.26 -7.46 9.34
N ASN A 57 -16.32 -8.21 9.02
CA ASN A 57 -16.74 -9.40 9.75
C ASN A 57 -15.77 -10.57 9.58
N ILE A 58 -15.06 -10.68 8.45
CA ILE A 58 -14.01 -11.69 8.24
C ILE A 58 -12.86 -11.51 9.25
N GLY A 59 -12.63 -10.28 9.72
CA GLY A 59 -11.65 -10.00 10.75
C GLY A 59 -10.38 -9.32 10.22
N ASN A 60 -9.34 -9.36 11.07
CA ASN A 60 -8.10 -8.62 10.83
C ASN A 60 -6.87 -9.52 10.71
N ASN A 61 -7.04 -10.83 10.83
CA ASN A 61 -5.99 -11.81 10.57
C ASN A 61 -5.90 -12.11 9.08
N TYR A 62 -4.92 -12.90 8.69
CA TYR A 62 -4.74 -13.30 7.31
C TYR A 62 -6.02 -13.88 6.70
N ASN A 63 -6.47 -13.21 5.70
CA ASN A 63 -7.52 -13.65 4.78
C ASN A 63 -7.30 -12.96 3.43
N VAL A 64 -7.77 -13.59 2.37
CA VAL A 64 -7.78 -13.03 1.03
C VAL A 64 -9.21 -12.76 0.63
N THR A 65 -9.54 -11.51 0.37
CA THR A 65 -10.88 -11.09 -0.06
C THR A 65 -10.79 -10.47 -1.43
N VAL A 66 -11.68 -10.84 -2.33
CA VAL A 66 -11.81 -10.21 -3.66
C VAL A 66 -12.98 -9.26 -3.64
N LEU A 67 -12.76 -8.00 -4.02
CA LEU A 67 -13.80 -7.00 -4.16
C LEU A 67 -14.14 -6.82 -5.64
N GLU A 68 -15.11 -7.59 -6.10
CA GLU A 68 -15.58 -7.52 -7.49
C GLU A 68 -16.49 -6.31 -7.72
N GLY A 69 -16.40 -5.74 -8.91
CA GLY A 69 -17.27 -4.65 -9.34
C GLY A 69 -16.77 -4.02 -10.63
N VAL A 70 -17.70 -3.50 -11.44
CA VAL A 70 -17.36 -2.80 -12.69
C VAL A 70 -16.52 -1.55 -12.43
N THR A 71 -15.78 -1.13 -13.43
CA THR A 71 -15.01 0.13 -13.36
C THR A 71 -15.96 1.29 -12.99
N GLY A 72 -15.58 2.09 -12.00
CA GLY A 72 -16.43 3.19 -11.52
C GLY A 72 -17.46 2.81 -10.46
N SER A 73 -17.60 1.54 -10.07
CA SER A 73 -18.52 1.12 -8.99
C SER A 73 -18.17 1.68 -7.60
N GLY A 74 -17.01 2.33 -7.48
CA GLY A 74 -16.56 2.93 -6.22
C GLY A 74 -15.86 1.98 -5.26
N LYS A 75 -15.28 0.89 -5.75
CA LYS A 75 -14.40 -0.02 -4.97
C LYS A 75 -13.37 0.74 -4.13
N THR A 76 -12.78 1.77 -4.73
CA THR A 76 -11.80 2.63 -4.06
C THR A 76 -12.31 3.19 -2.72
N LEU A 77 -13.57 3.59 -2.65
CA LEU A 77 -14.14 4.14 -1.43
C LEU A 77 -14.31 3.07 -0.35
N VAL A 78 -14.67 1.84 -0.74
CA VAL A 78 -14.81 0.70 0.17
C VAL A 78 -13.46 0.38 0.80
N TYR A 79 -12.39 0.21 0.00
CA TYR A 79 -11.10 -0.09 0.57
C TYR A 79 -10.45 1.11 1.29
N PHE A 80 -10.73 2.36 0.92
CA PHE A 80 -10.30 3.52 1.70
C PHE A 80 -10.91 3.52 3.12
N LYS A 81 -12.21 3.18 3.23
CA LYS A 81 -12.88 3.00 4.53
C LYS A 81 -12.20 1.89 5.34
N ARG A 82 -11.92 0.75 4.69
CA ARG A 82 -11.23 -0.36 5.33
C ARG A 82 -9.82 0.01 5.80
N ILE A 83 -9.03 0.70 4.97
CA ILE A 83 -7.71 1.22 5.35
C ILE A 83 -7.83 2.14 6.57
N LYS A 84 -8.83 3.03 6.57
CA LYS A 84 -9.07 3.97 7.68
C LYS A 84 -9.23 3.23 9.01
N ASP A 85 -9.93 2.10 9.03
CA ASP A 85 -10.09 1.28 10.24
C ASP A 85 -8.73 0.83 10.82
N PHE A 86 -7.76 0.52 9.96
CA PHE A 86 -6.40 0.13 10.38
C PHE A 86 -5.56 1.32 10.83
N ILE A 87 -5.63 2.42 10.08
CA ILE A 87 -4.89 3.64 10.43
C ILE A 87 -5.34 4.20 11.78
N ASP A 88 -6.64 4.20 12.05
CA ASP A 88 -7.19 4.67 13.34
C ASP A 88 -6.75 3.81 14.53
N ARG A 89 -6.30 2.59 14.28
CA ARG A 89 -5.71 1.66 15.24
C ARG A 89 -4.17 1.73 15.31
N GLY A 90 -3.54 2.62 14.55
CA GLY A 90 -2.09 2.82 14.54
C GLY A 90 -1.30 1.87 13.63
N PHE A 91 -1.98 1.13 12.74
CA PHE A 91 -1.33 0.31 11.72
C PHE A 91 -0.97 1.12 10.48
N GLN A 92 -0.13 0.54 9.64
CA GLN A 92 0.21 1.06 8.31
C GLN A 92 -0.52 0.28 7.23
N ALA A 93 -0.72 0.91 6.06
CA ALA A 93 -1.36 0.29 4.91
C ALA A 93 -0.51 0.40 3.65
N LEU A 94 -0.55 -0.64 2.82
CA LEU A 94 0.02 -0.65 1.48
C LEU A 94 -1.10 -0.79 0.45
N ILE A 95 -1.14 0.14 -0.51
CA ILE A 95 -1.99 0.06 -1.70
C ILE A 95 -1.09 -0.22 -2.89
N LEU A 96 -1.24 -1.38 -3.50
CA LEU A 96 -0.60 -1.72 -4.76
C LEU A 96 -1.49 -1.28 -5.91
N LEU A 97 -0.91 -0.53 -6.84
CA LEU A 97 -1.54 -0.10 -8.07
C LEU A 97 -0.60 -0.37 -9.25
N PRO A 98 -1.15 -0.71 -10.43
CA PRO A 98 -0.39 -0.60 -11.68
C PRO A 98 0.17 0.81 -11.85
N GLU A 99 1.39 0.96 -12.41
CA GLU A 99 1.99 2.29 -12.59
C GLU A 99 1.08 3.25 -13.37
N ILE A 100 0.34 2.74 -14.34
CA ILE A 100 -0.63 3.51 -15.14
C ILE A 100 -1.83 4.02 -14.31
N ALA A 101 -2.17 3.35 -13.23
CA ALA A 101 -3.26 3.74 -12.33
C ALA A 101 -2.83 4.78 -11.26
N LEU A 102 -1.54 5.07 -11.14
CA LEU A 102 -0.98 6.11 -10.27
C LEU A 102 -1.23 7.52 -10.83
N THR A 103 -2.49 7.83 -11.12
CA THR A 103 -2.93 9.08 -11.74
C THR A 103 -3.08 10.22 -10.75
N ASN A 104 -3.07 11.46 -11.28
CA ASN A 104 -3.40 12.63 -10.47
C ASN A 104 -4.81 12.51 -9.87
N GLN A 105 -5.78 11.96 -10.61
CA GLN A 105 -7.15 11.76 -10.14
C GLN A 105 -7.21 10.82 -8.92
N PHE A 106 -6.42 9.74 -8.92
CA PHE A 106 -6.33 8.86 -7.75
C PHE A 106 -5.74 9.59 -6.54
N ASN A 107 -4.66 10.35 -6.76
CA ASN A 107 -4.02 11.13 -5.70
C ASN A 107 -4.95 12.22 -5.12
N GLU A 108 -5.74 12.87 -5.96
CA GLU A 108 -6.76 13.84 -5.50
C GLU A 108 -7.84 13.18 -4.65
N ARG A 109 -8.40 12.05 -5.09
CA ARG A 109 -9.36 11.26 -4.30
C ARG A 109 -8.77 10.82 -2.96
N PHE A 110 -7.53 10.36 -2.97
CA PHE A 110 -6.80 10.00 -1.76
C PHE A 110 -6.70 11.19 -0.80
N LYS A 111 -6.24 12.34 -1.31
CA LYS A 111 -6.09 13.57 -0.53
C LYS A 111 -7.42 14.07 0.03
N GLU A 112 -8.49 14.00 -0.74
CA GLU A 112 -9.83 14.35 -0.28
C GLU A 112 -10.30 13.45 0.85
N PHE A 113 -10.03 12.13 0.76
CA PHE A 113 -10.51 11.17 1.75
C PHE A 113 -9.67 11.19 3.03
N PHE A 114 -8.34 11.14 2.91
CA PHE A 114 -7.44 11.05 4.06
C PHE A 114 -6.96 12.40 4.60
N GLY A 115 -7.22 13.51 3.91
CA GLY A 115 -6.77 14.85 4.30
C GLY A 115 -5.25 15.02 4.32
N SER A 116 -4.52 14.17 3.59
CA SER A 116 -3.06 14.14 3.55
C SER A 116 -2.56 13.88 2.13
N GLU A 117 -1.27 14.17 1.89
CA GLU A 117 -0.63 13.72 0.65
C GLU A 117 -0.40 12.20 0.67
N SER A 118 -0.42 11.60 -0.51
CA SER A 118 -0.06 10.20 -0.68
C SER A 118 1.46 10.03 -0.74
N ALA A 119 1.98 9.01 -0.05
CA ALA A 119 3.36 8.60 -0.20
C ALA A 119 3.47 7.63 -1.38
N VAL A 120 3.89 8.14 -2.55
CA VAL A 120 3.88 7.39 -3.81
C VAL A 120 5.26 6.78 -4.09
N TRP A 121 5.29 5.45 -4.28
CA TRP A 121 6.51 4.68 -4.53
C TRP A 121 6.44 3.93 -5.86
N HIS A 122 7.18 4.41 -6.85
CA HIS A 122 7.32 3.78 -8.17
C HIS A 122 8.69 4.07 -8.79
N SER A 123 8.94 3.59 -10.00
CA SER A 123 10.21 3.75 -10.71
C SER A 123 10.64 5.23 -10.85
N GLY A 124 9.71 6.12 -11.19
CA GLY A 124 9.92 7.55 -11.37
C GLY A 124 10.01 8.39 -10.08
N THR A 125 9.78 7.81 -8.90
CA THR A 125 9.93 8.55 -7.64
C THR A 125 11.39 8.95 -7.42
N SER A 126 11.63 10.25 -7.16
CA SER A 126 12.99 10.79 -6.97
C SER A 126 13.72 10.12 -5.79
N LYS A 127 15.06 10.06 -5.88
CA LYS A 127 15.88 9.47 -4.80
C LYS A 127 15.61 10.10 -3.44
N LYS A 128 15.43 11.42 -3.38
CA LYS A 128 15.09 12.14 -2.14
C LYS A 128 13.76 11.65 -1.57
N ASN A 129 12.71 11.60 -2.38
CA ASN A 129 11.39 11.15 -1.93
C ASN A 129 11.41 9.66 -1.53
N LYS A 130 12.13 8.81 -2.28
CA LYS A 130 12.34 7.41 -1.88
C LYS A 130 12.98 7.31 -0.50
N SER A 131 13.99 8.13 -0.19
CA SER A 131 14.63 8.16 1.12
C SER A 131 13.66 8.57 2.23
N ILE A 132 12.86 9.62 2.00
CA ILE A 132 11.84 10.10 2.95
C ILE A 132 10.80 9.01 3.21
N ILE A 133 10.25 8.42 2.14
CA ILE A 133 9.21 7.39 2.26
C ILE A 133 9.76 6.16 2.98
N TRP A 134 10.91 5.66 2.56
CA TRP A 134 11.53 4.47 3.17
C TRP A 134 11.75 4.65 4.68
N LYS A 135 12.35 5.77 5.08
CA LYS A 135 12.57 6.07 6.49
C LYS A 135 11.27 6.26 7.25
N GLY A 136 10.34 7.01 6.70
CA GLY A 136 9.05 7.25 7.33
C GLY A 136 8.23 5.98 7.55
N ILE A 137 8.33 5.01 6.62
CA ILE A 137 7.68 3.71 6.76
C ILE A 137 8.36 2.88 7.85
N LYS A 138 9.69 2.79 7.82
CA LYS A 138 10.48 2.08 8.82
C LYS A 138 10.25 2.61 10.24
N ASP A 139 10.11 3.92 10.37
CA ASP A 139 9.90 4.58 11.66
C ASP A 139 8.41 4.62 12.08
N GLY A 140 7.49 4.17 11.21
CA GLY A 140 6.04 4.22 11.45
C GLY A 140 5.43 5.62 11.36
N LYS A 141 6.11 6.57 10.70
CA LYS A 141 5.69 7.97 10.55
C LYS A 141 4.80 8.21 9.32
N ILE A 142 4.89 7.33 8.33
CA ILE A 142 4.04 7.36 7.13
C ILE A 142 3.02 6.22 7.25
N PRO A 143 1.73 6.56 7.38
CA PRO A 143 0.70 5.55 7.61
C PRO A 143 0.29 4.79 6.35
N ILE A 144 0.31 5.43 5.17
CA ILE A 144 -0.19 4.82 3.93
C ILE A 144 0.81 5.03 2.82
N VAL A 145 1.14 3.95 2.11
CA VAL A 145 1.92 4.00 0.88
C VAL A 145 1.07 3.51 -0.28
N ILE A 146 1.18 4.23 -1.38
CA ILE A 146 0.65 3.83 -2.67
C ILE A 146 1.84 3.51 -3.56
N GLY A 147 1.86 2.35 -4.17
CA GLY A 147 3.01 2.04 -4.99
C GLY A 147 2.81 0.93 -6.00
N ALA A 148 3.76 0.87 -6.93
CA ALA A 148 3.90 -0.23 -7.87
C ALA A 148 4.59 -1.43 -7.19
N ARG A 149 4.86 -2.47 -7.97
CA ARG A 149 5.45 -3.77 -7.53
C ARG A 149 6.54 -3.66 -6.47
N SER A 150 7.50 -2.75 -6.65
CA SER A 150 8.64 -2.61 -5.74
C SER A 150 8.29 -2.11 -4.34
N SER A 151 7.12 -1.52 -4.14
CA SER A 151 6.65 -1.08 -2.83
C SER A 151 6.37 -2.25 -1.87
N LEU A 152 6.17 -3.45 -2.41
CA LEU A 152 6.06 -4.69 -1.62
C LEU A 152 7.27 -4.98 -0.73
N PHE A 153 8.43 -4.43 -1.05
CA PHE A 153 9.67 -4.72 -0.30
C PHE A 153 10.02 -3.62 0.71
N LEU A 154 9.15 -2.65 0.91
CA LEU A 154 9.35 -1.60 1.88
C LEU A 154 9.29 -2.13 3.32
N PRO A 155 10.14 -1.62 4.23
CA PRO A 155 10.27 -2.10 5.60
C PRO A 155 9.21 -1.46 6.51
N PHE A 156 7.96 -1.83 6.35
CA PHE A 156 6.89 -1.35 7.22
C PHE A 156 7.17 -1.75 8.68
N LYS A 157 6.96 -0.80 9.58
CA LYS A 157 7.11 -1.04 11.02
C LYS A 157 5.93 -1.83 11.58
N ASN A 158 4.74 -1.53 11.11
CA ASN A 158 3.48 -2.11 11.62
C ASN A 158 2.44 -2.19 10.49
N LEU A 159 2.73 -2.96 9.45
CA LEU A 159 1.79 -3.17 8.34
C LEU A 159 0.56 -3.92 8.87
N GLY A 160 -0.63 -3.40 8.58
CA GLY A 160 -1.89 -4.00 9.04
C GLY A 160 -2.79 -4.48 7.91
N ILE A 161 -2.62 -3.95 6.70
CA ILE A 161 -3.45 -4.33 5.55
C ILE A 161 -2.72 -4.08 4.23
N ILE A 162 -2.97 -4.96 3.27
CA ILE A 162 -2.56 -4.78 1.87
C ILE A 162 -3.79 -4.70 0.99
N ILE A 163 -3.83 -3.73 0.10
CA ILE A 163 -4.81 -3.63 -0.99
C ILE A 163 -4.08 -3.84 -2.31
N VAL A 164 -4.64 -4.63 -3.21
CA VAL A 164 -4.17 -4.80 -4.58
C VAL A 164 -5.31 -4.42 -5.50
N ASP A 165 -5.29 -3.20 -6.01
CA ASP A 165 -6.31 -2.73 -6.97
C ASP A 165 -5.94 -3.17 -8.39
N GLU A 166 -6.94 -3.42 -9.25
CA GLU A 166 -6.77 -3.97 -10.60
C GLU A 166 -5.89 -5.24 -10.60
N GLU A 167 -6.20 -6.19 -9.73
CA GLU A 167 -5.40 -7.38 -9.43
C GLU A 167 -5.06 -8.25 -10.67
N HIS A 168 -5.87 -8.14 -11.71
CA HIS A 168 -5.74 -8.85 -12.99
C HIS A 168 -4.75 -8.17 -13.96
N ASP A 169 -4.24 -6.97 -13.63
CA ASP A 169 -3.36 -6.22 -14.53
C ASP A 169 -2.03 -6.96 -14.73
N ALA A 170 -1.66 -7.12 -16.01
CA ALA A 170 -0.44 -7.83 -16.41
C ALA A 170 0.85 -7.16 -15.89
N SER A 171 0.80 -5.86 -15.57
CA SER A 171 1.95 -5.12 -15.04
C SER A 171 2.42 -5.59 -13.67
N TYR A 172 1.60 -6.38 -12.96
CA TYR A 172 2.04 -7.03 -11.71
C TYR A 172 3.09 -8.12 -11.93
N LYS A 173 3.20 -8.64 -13.14
CA LYS A 173 4.25 -9.57 -13.50
C LYS A 173 5.55 -8.84 -13.82
N GLN A 174 6.64 -9.24 -13.18
CA GLN A 174 7.99 -8.79 -13.51
C GLN A 174 8.76 -9.95 -14.12
N ASP A 175 9.22 -9.76 -15.37
CA ASP A 175 9.99 -10.77 -16.09
C ASP A 175 11.48 -10.42 -16.17
N GLU A 176 11.85 -9.15 -15.95
CA GLU A 176 13.24 -8.70 -15.97
C GLU A 176 13.92 -8.86 -14.60
N GLY A 177 15.09 -9.48 -14.60
CA GLY A 177 15.89 -9.71 -13.40
C GLY A 177 15.33 -10.82 -12.52
N ILE A 178 14.74 -10.48 -11.38
CA ILE A 178 14.02 -11.42 -10.53
C ILE A 178 12.58 -11.51 -11.02
N SER A 179 12.22 -12.66 -11.59
CA SER A 179 10.83 -12.91 -12.02
C SER A 179 9.93 -13.15 -10.81
N TYR A 180 8.85 -12.39 -10.70
CA TYR A 180 7.80 -12.57 -9.70
C TYR A 180 6.49 -11.90 -10.14
N ASN A 181 5.38 -12.38 -9.58
CA ASN A 181 4.10 -11.69 -9.68
C ASN A 181 3.85 -10.93 -8.35
N ALA A 182 3.65 -9.61 -8.44
CA ALA A 182 3.51 -8.78 -7.25
C ALA A 182 2.21 -9.07 -6.48
N ARG A 183 1.12 -9.44 -7.15
CA ARG A 183 -0.11 -9.89 -6.48
C ARG A 183 0.15 -11.14 -5.62
N ASP A 184 0.80 -12.15 -6.20
CA ASP A 184 1.06 -13.41 -5.48
C ASP A 184 2.05 -13.20 -4.34
N MET A 185 3.05 -12.33 -4.54
CA MET A 185 3.97 -11.92 -3.48
C MET A 185 3.27 -11.10 -2.38
N ALA A 186 2.26 -10.29 -2.72
CA ALA A 186 1.46 -9.56 -1.74
C ALA A 186 0.65 -10.52 -0.85
N ILE A 187 0.03 -11.55 -1.46
CA ILE A 187 -0.68 -12.60 -0.74
C ILE A 187 0.28 -13.35 0.19
N THR A 188 1.46 -13.72 -0.31
CA THR A 188 2.49 -14.39 0.49
C THR A 188 2.94 -13.51 1.67
N ARG A 189 3.18 -12.23 1.43
CA ARG A 189 3.55 -11.28 2.48
C ARG A 189 2.44 -11.15 3.53
N ALA A 190 1.19 -11.00 3.10
CA ALA A 190 0.04 -10.92 4.00
C ALA A 190 -0.08 -12.16 4.88
N SER A 191 0.15 -13.34 4.31
CA SER A 191 0.17 -14.62 5.06
C SER A 191 1.27 -14.66 6.11
N ILE A 192 2.50 -14.24 5.76
CA ILE A 192 3.64 -14.22 6.68
C ILE A 192 3.44 -13.24 7.83
N GLU A 193 2.89 -12.06 7.54
CA GLU A 193 2.63 -11.01 8.54
C GLU A 193 1.28 -11.20 9.28
N ASN A 194 0.50 -12.22 8.91
CA ASN A 194 -0.83 -12.55 9.46
C ASN A 194 -1.81 -11.36 9.40
N ILE A 195 -1.87 -10.70 8.24
CA ILE A 195 -2.72 -9.53 8.00
C ILE A 195 -3.67 -9.76 6.81
N PRO A 196 -4.82 -9.09 6.75
CA PRO A 196 -5.74 -9.20 5.63
C PRO A 196 -5.20 -8.57 4.36
N ILE A 197 -5.59 -9.13 3.22
CA ILE A 197 -5.37 -8.59 1.90
C ILE A 197 -6.67 -8.55 1.11
N ASN A 198 -6.95 -7.40 0.47
CA ASN A 198 -8.09 -7.24 -0.43
C ASN A 198 -7.57 -7.04 -1.87
N LEU A 199 -8.13 -7.83 -2.78
CA LEU A 199 -7.86 -7.80 -4.22
C LEU A 199 -9.00 -7.12 -4.95
#